data_f0b89eabae7e6083751f8998904b1d1e
#
_entry.id   f0b89eabae7e6083751f8998904b1d1e
#
_cell.length_a   1.000
_cell.length_b   1.000
_cell.length_c   1.000
_cell.angle_alpha   90.00
_cell.angle_beta   90.00
_cell.angle_gamma   90.00
#
_symmetry.space_group_name_H-M   'P 1'
#
loop_
_entity.id
_entity.type
_entity.pdbx_description
1 polymer ?
#
loop_
_entity_poly.entity_id
_entity_poly.type
_entity_poly.pdbx_seq_one_letter_code
_entity_poly.pdbx_strand_id
1 'polypeptide(L)'
;KKNRIDLNAKYRDEKYWKETPKIAFFQDEYHYCEERLNFINESNINYVYSCVPERSLNEIYGKNTNAEFLFESLTGYVEDSLIASANALRKPFDQRSIDIGYRARPLPYYNGRGAQEKTRIGEQFIELVDDPNLELDIKMGEEDRIYGKDWHRFIANCKGMLGVEAGTSIFDIDGTAEAKCNAYLAQHPDASFEEVHEAVLEPYEDKVFYRTISPRAFECAAFKTCMILFEGSYNGILEPHKHYIPLKKDFSNLDQVLKTFHDEEKRNQIVENAYEDLIASGEYSYKKFIEDFDTTLNLTSSDSWKDRLKLYLVEQMLGLFKKLGQIKYFLKLILNLVRPPLERLEMRVRFYFAVSLFILKNISFILKNK
;
A
#
# COMPACT_ATOMS: atom_id res chain seq x y z
N LYS A 1 8.87 -14.82 19.16
CA LYS A 1 7.61 -15.58 18.87
C LYS A 1 7.50 -15.62 17.36
N LYS A 2 7.63 -16.81 16.74
CA LYS A 2 7.38 -16.97 15.31
C LYS A 2 5.90 -16.56 15.06
N ASN A 3 5.69 -15.47 14.33
CA ASN A 3 4.36 -15.11 13.84
C ASN A 3 4.03 -16.10 12.71
N ARG A 4 3.42 -17.22 13.08
CA ARG A 4 2.92 -18.17 12.11
C ARG A 4 1.73 -17.54 11.40
N ILE A 5 1.73 -17.51 10.07
CA ILE A 5 0.55 -17.19 9.26
C ILE A 5 -0.46 -18.30 9.57
N ASP A 6 -1.41 -17.99 10.46
CA ASP A 6 -2.41 -18.97 10.92
C ASP A 6 -3.76 -18.67 10.28
N LEU A 7 -4.03 -19.36 9.17
CA LEU A 7 -5.35 -19.34 8.57
C LEU A 7 -6.32 -20.11 9.50
N ASN A 8 -7.43 -19.47 9.82
CA ASN A 8 -8.51 -20.10 10.56
C ASN A 8 -8.87 -21.45 9.90
N ALA A 9 -8.97 -22.52 10.67
CA ALA A 9 -9.21 -23.89 10.18
C ALA A 9 -10.40 -23.98 9.21
N LYS A 10 -11.43 -23.13 9.40
CA LYS A 10 -12.59 -23.00 8.49
C LYS A 10 -12.21 -22.65 7.06
N TYR A 11 -11.11 -21.92 6.85
CA TYR A 11 -10.65 -21.46 5.55
C TYR A 11 -9.57 -22.37 4.96
N ARG A 12 -9.21 -23.49 5.62
CA ARG A 12 -8.29 -24.52 5.10
C ARG A 12 -8.99 -25.61 4.30
N ASP A 13 -10.31 -25.64 4.31
CA ASP A 13 -11.08 -26.67 3.58
C ASP A 13 -11.05 -26.34 2.08
N GLU A 14 -10.32 -27.15 1.29
CA GLU A 14 -10.20 -27.04 -0.18
C GLU A 14 -11.54 -26.94 -0.90
N LYS A 15 -12.61 -27.46 -0.30
CA LYS A 15 -13.97 -27.42 -0.86
C LYS A 15 -14.46 -26.00 -1.13
N TYR A 16 -13.99 -25.01 -0.35
CA TYR A 16 -14.39 -23.61 -0.49
C TYR A 16 -13.52 -22.83 -1.48
N TRP A 17 -12.34 -23.36 -1.86
CA TRP A 17 -11.31 -22.58 -2.58
C TRP A 17 -11.01 -23.08 -3.99
N LYS A 18 -11.55 -24.23 -4.41
CA LYS A 18 -11.17 -24.90 -5.67
C LYS A 18 -11.45 -24.08 -6.93
N GLU A 19 -12.39 -23.14 -6.88
CA GLU A 19 -12.80 -22.35 -8.07
C GLU A 19 -12.82 -20.83 -7.78
N THR A 20 -12.32 -20.39 -6.63
CA THR A 20 -12.35 -18.98 -6.22
C THR A 20 -10.93 -18.42 -6.30
N PRO A 21 -10.72 -17.29 -6.99
CA PRO A 21 -9.43 -16.61 -6.99
C PRO A 21 -8.98 -16.28 -5.56
N LYS A 22 -7.74 -16.58 -5.25
CA LYS A 22 -7.13 -16.32 -3.96
C LYS A 22 -6.22 -15.12 -4.06
N ILE A 23 -6.39 -14.19 -3.15
CA ILE A 23 -5.69 -12.91 -3.15
C ILE A 23 -4.97 -12.76 -1.82
N ALA A 24 -3.73 -12.32 -1.85
CA ALA A 24 -2.97 -12.00 -0.67
C ALA A 24 -2.38 -10.57 -0.76
N PHE A 25 -2.43 -9.87 0.36
CA PHE A 25 -1.82 -8.56 0.54
C PHE A 25 -0.66 -8.68 1.53
N PHE A 26 0.48 -8.14 1.17
CA PHE A 26 1.68 -8.19 2.00
C PHE A 26 2.24 -6.80 2.28
N GLN A 27 2.78 -6.65 3.48
CA GLN A 27 3.50 -5.46 3.96
C GLN A 27 4.65 -5.90 4.86
N ASP A 28 5.68 -5.06 5.04
CA ASP A 28 6.90 -5.37 5.80
C ASP A 28 7.59 -6.66 5.32
N GLU A 29 7.68 -6.79 4.01
CA GLU A 29 7.97 -8.04 3.29
C GLU A 29 9.44 -8.49 3.36
N TYR A 30 10.30 -7.66 3.90
CA TYR A 30 11.71 -7.97 4.19
C TYR A 30 11.88 -8.90 5.41
N HIS A 31 10.79 -9.29 6.06
CA HIS A 31 10.76 -10.29 7.11
C HIS A 31 10.03 -11.55 6.66
N TYR A 32 10.50 -12.73 7.12
CA TYR A 32 9.84 -14.02 6.88
C TYR A 32 9.59 -14.31 5.39
N CYS A 33 10.58 -13.99 4.54
CA CYS A 33 10.42 -14.12 3.09
C CYS A 33 10.14 -15.56 2.66
N GLU A 34 10.92 -16.53 3.16
CA GLU A 34 10.75 -17.95 2.82
C GLU A 34 9.36 -18.46 3.21
N GLU A 35 8.90 -18.16 4.43
CA GLU A 35 7.57 -18.57 4.90
C GLU A 35 6.45 -17.97 4.06
N ARG A 36 6.62 -16.73 3.58
CA ARG A 36 5.65 -16.06 2.72
C ARG A 36 5.61 -16.69 1.33
N LEU A 37 6.76 -16.95 0.71
CA LEU A 37 6.84 -17.57 -0.60
C LEU A 37 6.24 -19.00 -0.57
N ASN A 38 6.56 -19.77 0.47
CA ASN A 38 5.97 -21.09 0.71
C ASN A 38 4.45 -21.00 0.91
N PHE A 39 3.97 -20.03 1.69
CA PHE A 39 2.54 -19.81 1.89
C PHE A 39 1.80 -19.53 0.57
N ILE A 40 2.37 -18.70 -0.31
CA ILE A 40 1.79 -18.39 -1.62
C ILE A 40 1.66 -19.67 -2.45
N ASN A 41 2.73 -20.46 -2.52
CA ASN A 41 2.79 -21.69 -3.32
C ASN A 41 1.85 -22.78 -2.77
N GLU A 42 1.92 -23.08 -1.47
CA GLU A 42 1.12 -24.11 -0.81
C GLU A 42 -0.39 -23.78 -0.82
N SER A 43 -0.70 -22.49 -0.71
CA SER A 43 -2.10 -22.02 -0.72
C SER A 43 -2.64 -21.79 -2.14
N ASN A 44 -1.80 -21.89 -3.17
CA ASN A 44 -2.15 -21.56 -4.56
C ASN A 44 -2.79 -20.14 -4.65
N ILE A 45 -2.07 -19.14 -4.18
CA ILE A 45 -2.50 -17.74 -4.27
C ILE A 45 -2.36 -17.30 -5.73
N ASN A 46 -3.43 -16.77 -6.33
CA ASN A 46 -3.43 -16.32 -7.71
C ASN A 46 -2.93 -14.87 -7.83
N TYR A 47 -3.34 -14.00 -6.90
CA TYR A 47 -3.08 -12.56 -6.92
C TYR A 47 -2.28 -12.15 -5.70
N VAL A 48 -1.13 -11.54 -5.94
CA VAL A 48 -0.28 -10.97 -4.87
C VAL A 48 -0.26 -9.45 -5.02
N TYR A 49 -0.71 -8.76 -3.99
CA TYR A 49 -0.55 -7.33 -3.80
C TYR A 49 0.57 -7.10 -2.79
N SER A 50 1.59 -6.36 -3.18
CA SER A 50 2.85 -6.23 -2.47
C SER A 50 3.29 -4.77 -2.40
N CYS A 51 3.88 -4.36 -1.27
CA CYS A 51 4.54 -3.07 -1.15
C CYS A 51 5.93 -3.02 -1.80
N VAL A 52 6.38 -4.13 -2.39
CA VAL A 52 7.59 -4.18 -3.22
C VAL A 52 7.32 -3.40 -4.51
N PRO A 53 8.16 -2.43 -4.90
CA PRO A 53 8.01 -1.69 -6.14
C PRO A 53 7.95 -2.60 -7.37
N GLU A 54 7.15 -2.22 -8.37
CA GLU A 54 6.83 -3.01 -9.56
C GLU A 54 8.09 -3.61 -10.22
N ARG A 55 9.17 -2.82 -10.33
CA ARG A 55 10.45 -3.27 -10.90
C ARG A 55 11.09 -4.47 -10.21
N SER A 56 10.74 -4.73 -8.94
CA SER A 56 11.28 -5.83 -8.13
C SER A 56 10.29 -6.97 -7.90
N LEU A 57 9.01 -6.81 -8.25
CA LEU A 57 7.97 -7.82 -8.02
C LEU A 57 8.30 -9.16 -8.68
N ASN A 58 8.74 -9.13 -9.95
CA ASN A 58 9.07 -10.34 -10.67
C ASN A 58 10.28 -11.07 -10.07
N GLU A 59 11.25 -10.34 -9.52
CA GLU A 59 12.43 -10.93 -8.90
C GLU A 59 12.07 -11.67 -7.62
N ILE A 60 11.21 -11.07 -6.79
CA ILE A 60 10.84 -11.65 -5.49
C ILE A 60 9.74 -12.70 -5.65
N TYR A 61 8.65 -12.36 -6.32
CA TYR A 61 7.46 -13.21 -6.40
C TYR A 61 7.38 -14.00 -7.72
N GLY A 62 7.63 -13.37 -8.86
CA GLY A 62 7.48 -14.03 -10.16
C GLY A 62 8.40 -15.22 -10.36
N LYS A 63 9.64 -15.14 -9.88
CA LYS A 63 10.62 -16.24 -9.97
C LYS A 63 10.47 -17.31 -8.88
N ASN A 64 9.82 -16.99 -7.76
CA ASN A 64 9.82 -17.82 -6.56
C ASN A 64 8.43 -18.35 -6.19
N THR A 65 7.37 -17.94 -6.89
CA THR A 65 6.00 -18.36 -6.60
C THR A 65 5.25 -18.75 -7.87
N ASN A 66 4.12 -19.45 -7.67
CA ASN A 66 3.17 -19.81 -8.72
C ASN A 66 2.03 -18.77 -8.87
N ALA A 67 2.18 -17.57 -8.29
CA ALA A 67 1.19 -16.50 -8.44
C ALA A 67 1.11 -16.05 -9.90
N GLU A 68 -0.12 -15.91 -10.41
CA GLU A 68 -0.39 -15.54 -11.79
C GLU A 68 -0.30 -14.02 -12.01
N PHE A 69 -0.68 -13.26 -10.99
CA PHE A 69 -0.78 -11.80 -11.06
C PHE A 69 -0.09 -11.14 -9.88
N LEU A 70 0.77 -10.18 -10.18
CA LEU A 70 1.56 -9.43 -9.21
C LEU A 70 1.25 -7.95 -9.35
N PHE A 71 0.91 -7.29 -8.26
CA PHE A 71 0.56 -5.88 -8.24
C PHE A 71 1.32 -5.15 -7.13
N GLU A 72 1.82 -3.98 -7.47
CA GLU A 72 2.32 -3.05 -6.48
C GLU A 72 1.15 -2.44 -5.70
N SER A 73 1.30 -2.34 -4.39
CA SER A 73 0.40 -1.61 -3.50
C SER A 73 1.18 -0.66 -2.61
N LEU A 74 0.53 0.39 -2.14
CA LEU A 74 1.17 1.33 -1.24
C LEU A 74 1.16 0.80 0.19
N THR A 75 2.08 1.30 1.02
CA THR A 75 2.14 0.98 2.46
C THR A 75 0.96 1.51 3.26
N GLY A 76 0.13 2.34 2.65
CA GLY A 76 -1.11 2.88 3.19
C GLY A 76 -1.77 3.83 2.21
N TYR A 77 -3.05 4.07 2.43
CA TYR A 77 -3.89 4.94 1.63
C TYR A 77 -4.59 5.96 2.52
N VAL A 78 -5.13 7.02 1.91
CA VAL A 78 -5.86 8.07 2.62
C VAL A 78 -7.23 7.57 3.04
N GLU A 79 -7.47 7.57 4.37
CA GLU A 79 -8.76 7.23 4.97
C GLU A 79 -9.63 8.47 5.19
N ASP A 80 -10.95 8.31 5.10
CA ASP A 80 -11.90 9.37 5.46
C ASP A 80 -11.71 9.82 6.92
N SER A 81 -11.32 8.92 7.81
CA SER A 81 -11.01 9.19 9.21
C SER A 81 -9.79 10.11 9.38
N LEU A 82 -8.77 9.97 8.53
CA LEU A 82 -7.60 10.86 8.51
C LEU A 82 -8.01 12.28 8.10
N ILE A 83 -8.82 12.40 7.04
CA ILE A 83 -9.34 13.70 6.57
C ILE A 83 -10.18 14.36 7.66
N ALA A 84 -11.08 13.61 8.29
CA ALA A 84 -11.91 14.12 9.39
C ALA A 84 -11.06 14.60 10.57
N SER A 85 -10.03 13.82 10.93
CA SER A 85 -9.09 14.18 12.01
C SER A 85 -8.28 15.43 11.67
N ALA A 86 -7.79 15.53 10.43
CA ALA A 86 -7.04 16.69 9.97
C ALA A 86 -7.91 17.95 9.99
N ASN A 87 -9.16 17.87 9.53
CA ASN A 87 -10.09 18.99 9.55
C ASN A 87 -10.42 19.46 10.99
N ALA A 88 -10.46 18.53 11.95
CA ALA A 88 -10.77 18.85 13.35
C ALA A 88 -9.56 19.38 14.14
N LEU A 89 -8.34 18.95 13.81
CA LEU A 89 -7.16 19.19 14.63
C LEU A 89 -6.14 20.14 13.99
N ARG A 90 -6.18 20.32 12.66
CA ARG A 90 -5.22 21.17 11.94
C ARG A 90 -5.23 22.60 12.48
N LYS A 91 -4.06 23.10 12.79
CA LYS A 91 -3.84 24.46 13.27
C LYS A 91 -3.26 25.35 12.16
N PRO A 92 -3.56 26.66 12.18
CA PRO A 92 -2.78 27.63 11.42
C PRO A 92 -1.29 27.49 11.73
N PHE A 93 -0.43 27.81 10.76
CA PHE A 93 1.00 27.60 10.88
C PHE A 93 1.64 28.34 12.08
N ASP A 94 1.23 29.57 12.31
CA ASP A 94 1.68 30.43 13.43
C ASP A 94 1.25 29.95 14.81
N GLN A 95 0.22 29.09 14.88
CA GLN A 95 -0.28 28.50 16.12
C GLN A 95 0.35 27.13 16.44
N ARG A 96 1.25 26.63 15.60
CA ARG A 96 1.97 25.38 15.82
C ARG A 96 3.23 25.65 16.63
N SER A 97 3.40 24.93 17.74
CA SER A 97 4.52 25.18 18.68
C SER A 97 5.80 24.40 18.35
N ILE A 98 5.77 23.44 17.45
CA ILE A 98 6.92 22.64 17.04
C ILE A 98 7.29 23.06 15.62
N ASP A 99 8.52 23.57 15.43
CA ASP A 99 8.97 23.93 14.09
C ASP A 99 9.24 22.69 13.27
N ILE A 100 10.02 21.75 13.78
CA ILE A 100 10.29 20.49 13.08
C ILE A 100 10.13 19.31 14.04
N GLY A 101 9.19 18.42 13.71
CA GLY A 101 8.93 17.20 14.44
C GLY A 101 9.46 15.96 13.74
N TYR A 102 9.77 14.91 14.52
CA TYR A 102 10.08 13.58 13.98
C TYR A 102 9.92 12.49 15.03
N ARG A 103 9.48 11.33 14.58
CA ARG A 103 9.47 10.09 15.37
C ARG A 103 9.94 8.94 14.51
N ALA A 104 10.91 8.20 15.01
CA ALA A 104 11.40 6.97 14.41
C ALA A 104 11.79 5.95 15.50
N ARG A 105 12.27 4.80 15.08
CA ARG A 105 12.93 3.82 15.95
C ARG A 105 14.12 3.22 15.24
N PRO A 106 15.15 2.80 15.96
CA PRO A 106 16.25 2.03 15.37
C PRO A 106 15.72 0.74 14.73
N LEU A 107 16.29 0.40 13.59
CA LEU A 107 16.04 -0.87 12.93
C LEU A 107 17.32 -1.72 12.96
N PRO A 108 17.19 -3.05 12.94
CA PRO A 108 18.34 -3.95 12.90
C PRO A 108 19.26 -3.66 11.73
N TYR A 109 20.55 -3.83 11.91
CA TYR A 109 21.59 -3.59 10.91
C TYR A 109 21.42 -4.43 9.64
N TYR A 110 20.92 -5.66 9.78
CA TYR A 110 20.66 -6.54 8.64
C TYR A 110 19.59 -6.03 7.67
N ASN A 111 18.89 -4.96 8.00
CA ASN A 111 17.98 -4.28 7.08
C ASN A 111 18.70 -3.26 6.16
N GLY A 112 20.01 -3.09 6.32
CA GLY A 112 20.87 -2.27 5.46
C GLY A 112 20.82 -0.77 5.71
N ARG A 113 21.58 -0.02 4.90
CA ARG A 113 21.75 1.44 5.01
C ARG A 113 20.43 2.20 4.98
N GLY A 114 19.50 1.77 4.14
CA GLY A 114 18.22 2.45 4.03
C GLY A 114 17.34 2.35 5.27
N ALA A 115 17.52 1.32 6.07
CA ALA A 115 16.85 1.23 7.36
C ALA A 115 17.47 2.18 8.39
N GLN A 116 18.79 2.38 8.32
CA GLN A 116 19.52 3.29 9.23
C GLN A 116 19.23 4.77 8.91
N GLU A 117 18.84 5.11 7.69
CA GLU A 117 18.41 6.47 7.33
C GLU A 117 17.28 6.99 8.25
N LYS A 118 16.47 6.11 8.84
CA LYS A 118 15.35 6.47 9.70
C LYS A 118 15.78 7.13 11.02
N THR A 119 16.89 6.71 11.60
CA THR A 119 17.46 7.36 12.79
C THR A 119 18.45 8.45 12.39
N ARG A 120 19.27 8.19 11.39
CA ARG A 120 20.29 9.11 10.92
C ARG A 120 19.74 10.49 10.54
N ILE A 121 18.59 10.57 9.88
CA ILE A 121 18.03 11.89 9.50
C ILE A 121 17.75 12.75 10.73
N GLY A 122 17.21 12.14 11.80
CA GLY A 122 16.92 12.87 13.03
C GLY A 122 18.17 13.23 13.82
N GLU A 123 19.09 12.27 13.98
CA GLU A 123 20.35 12.44 14.71
C GLU A 123 21.20 13.55 14.09
N GLN A 124 21.48 13.46 12.80
CA GLN A 124 22.29 14.45 12.10
C GLN A 124 21.58 15.79 11.96
N PHE A 125 20.25 15.81 11.83
CA PHE A 125 19.53 17.08 11.81
C PHE A 125 19.69 17.85 13.13
N ILE A 126 19.57 17.18 14.29
CA ILE A 126 19.80 17.81 15.60
C ILE A 126 21.24 18.30 15.74
N GLU A 127 22.22 17.49 15.28
CA GLU A 127 23.65 17.81 15.41
C GLU A 127 24.06 18.99 14.53
N LEU A 128 23.52 19.10 13.32
CA LEU A 128 23.99 20.04 12.30
C LEU A 128 23.19 21.34 12.26
N VAL A 129 21.97 21.38 12.84
CA VAL A 129 21.17 22.60 12.86
C VAL A 129 21.66 23.53 13.97
N ASP A 130 22.23 24.66 13.58
CA ASP A 130 22.65 25.74 14.49
C ASP A 130 21.68 26.92 14.39
N ASP A 131 20.41 26.69 14.72
CA ASP A 131 19.38 27.75 14.82
C ASP A 131 18.67 27.65 16.15
N PRO A 132 19.05 28.48 17.15
CA PRO A 132 18.47 28.42 18.49
C PRO A 132 16.99 28.85 18.54
N ASN A 133 16.45 29.40 17.45
CA ASN A 133 15.05 29.81 17.39
C ASN A 133 14.13 28.68 16.84
N LEU A 134 14.69 27.56 16.39
CA LEU A 134 13.90 26.42 15.94
C LEU A 134 13.53 25.53 17.13
N GLU A 135 12.23 25.36 17.34
CA GLU A 135 11.72 24.40 18.31
C GLU A 135 11.67 23.00 17.66
N LEU A 136 12.59 22.14 18.07
CA LEU A 136 12.74 20.78 17.57
C LEU A 136 12.10 19.76 18.54
N ASP A 137 11.22 18.90 18.05
CA ASP A 137 10.73 17.72 18.77
C ASP A 137 11.01 16.46 17.96
N ILE A 138 12.29 16.07 17.93
CA ILE A 138 12.85 14.96 17.16
C ILE A 138 13.29 13.88 18.14
N LYS A 139 12.70 12.67 18.02
CA LYS A 139 13.03 11.54 18.89
C LYS A 139 13.05 10.22 18.10
N MET A 140 13.99 9.35 18.44
CA MET A 140 14.25 8.08 17.75
C MET A 140 14.26 6.86 18.71
N GLY A 141 13.70 7.00 19.91
CA GLY A 141 13.55 5.91 20.87
C GLY A 141 12.29 5.06 20.67
N GLU A 142 12.33 3.79 21.05
CA GLU A 142 11.13 2.94 21.04
C GLU A 142 10.07 3.47 22.02
N GLU A 143 10.50 4.04 23.14
CA GLU A 143 9.68 4.64 24.20
C GLU A 143 9.01 5.95 23.75
N ASP A 144 9.56 6.63 22.75
CA ASP A 144 9.06 7.90 22.24
C ASP A 144 7.97 7.75 21.16
N ARG A 145 7.55 6.53 20.90
CA ARG A 145 6.52 6.25 19.89
C ARG A 145 5.18 6.82 20.31
N ILE A 146 4.53 7.48 19.35
CA ILE A 146 3.21 8.07 19.54
C ILE A 146 2.22 7.34 18.62
N TYR A 147 1.00 7.08 19.11
CA TYR A 147 0.00 6.30 18.40
C TYR A 147 -1.37 6.98 18.37
N GLY A 148 -2.17 6.62 17.38
CA GLY A 148 -3.57 6.99 17.27
C GLY A 148 -3.79 8.50 17.26
N LYS A 149 -4.73 8.98 18.09
CA LYS A 149 -5.10 10.41 18.13
C LYS A 149 -3.96 11.33 18.58
N ASP A 150 -3.05 10.84 19.41
CA ASP A 150 -1.92 11.64 19.87
C ASP A 150 -0.89 11.84 18.77
N TRP A 151 -0.75 10.87 17.87
CA TRP A 151 0.03 11.03 16.65
C TRP A 151 -0.53 12.15 15.75
N HIS A 152 -1.84 12.17 15.53
CA HIS A 152 -2.47 13.24 14.76
C HIS A 152 -2.33 14.61 15.44
N ARG A 153 -2.42 14.68 16.79
CA ARG A 153 -2.17 15.92 17.52
C ARG A 153 -0.73 16.39 17.39
N PHE A 154 0.22 15.46 17.40
CA PHE A 154 1.63 15.74 17.18
C PHE A 154 1.86 16.35 15.79
N ILE A 155 1.40 15.70 14.72
CA ILE A 155 1.52 16.24 13.35
C ILE A 155 0.86 17.61 13.24
N ALA A 156 -0.36 17.77 13.77
CA ALA A 156 -1.09 19.03 13.74
C ALA A 156 -0.35 20.18 14.45
N ASN A 157 0.57 19.88 15.34
CA ASN A 157 1.36 20.85 16.08
C ASN A 157 2.74 21.11 15.49
N CYS A 158 3.16 20.32 14.50
CA CYS A 158 4.43 20.49 13.77
C CYS A 158 4.24 21.39 12.55
N LYS A 159 5.11 22.38 12.36
CA LYS A 159 5.19 23.19 11.14
C LYS A 159 5.86 22.40 10.00
N GLY A 160 6.89 21.62 10.33
CA GLY A 160 7.59 20.70 9.45
C GLY A 160 7.76 19.31 10.06
N MET A 161 7.95 18.31 9.21
CA MET A 161 8.17 16.91 9.59
C MET A 161 9.32 16.34 8.78
N LEU A 162 10.31 15.76 9.47
CA LEU A 162 11.36 14.98 8.80
C LEU A 162 10.81 13.64 8.31
N GLY A 163 11.41 13.09 7.26
CA GLY A 163 11.08 11.76 6.81
C GLY A 163 12.04 11.17 5.78
N VAL A 164 11.92 9.88 5.62
CA VAL A 164 12.68 9.07 4.67
C VAL A 164 11.72 8.06 4.01
N GLU A 165 12.18 7.40 2.96
CA GLU A 165 11.43 6.29 2.38
C GLU A 165 11.19 5.16 3.40
N ALA A 166 10.08 4.48 3.28
CA ALA A 166 9.84 3.19 3.92
C ALA A 166 10.59 2.07 3.16
N GLY A 167 10.56 0.87 3.71
CA GLY A 167 11.31 -0.27 3.16
C GLY A 167 12.72 -0.39 3.74
N THR A 168 13.54 -1.16 3.05
CA THR A 168 14.91 -1.52 3.45
C THR A 168 15.82 -1.55 2.22
N SER A 169 17.14 -1.49 2.40
CA SER A 169 18.11 -1.67 1.31
C SER A 169 18.67 -3.09 1.22
N ILE A 170 18.46 -3.89 2.26
CA ILE A 170 18.67 -5.34 2.23
C ILE A 170 17.33 -6.03 2.30
N PHE A 171 17.01 -6.82 1.28
CA PHE A 171 15.85 -7.69 1.23
C PHE A 171 16.35 -9.14 1.35
N ASP A 172 16.31 -9.66 2.57
CA ASP A 172 16.93 -10.95 2.92
C ASP A 172 15.94 -12.11 2.69
N ILE A 173 15.98 -12.69 1.48
CA ILE A 173 15.04 -13.72 1.05
C ILE A 173 15.17 -15.01 1.86
N ASP A 174 16.41 -15.42 2.14
CA ASP A 174 16.76 -16.72 2.76
C ASP A 174 17.24 -16.61 4.21
N GLY A 175 17.24 -15.41 4.80
CA GLY A 175 17.69 -15.15 6.17
C GLY A 175 19.21 -15.17 6.36
N THR A 176 19.98 -15.23 5.26
CA THR A 176 21.45 -15.33 5.33
C THR A 176 22.09 -14.05 5.84
N ALA A 177 21.60 -12.88 5.40
CA ALA A 177 22.13 -11.59 5.84
C ALA A 177 21.87 -11.37 7.33
N GLU A 178 20.66 -11.66 7.82
CA GLU A 178 20.32 -11.61 9.24
C GLU A 178 21.22 -12.54 10.07
N ALA A 179 21.39 -13.79 9.63
CA ALA A 179 22.21 -14.77 10.33
C ALA A 179 23.68 -14.32 10.46
N LYS A 180 24.28 -13.81 9.37
CA LYS A 180 25.66 -13.30 9.37
C LYS A 180 25.82 -12.06 10.24
N CYS A 181 24.89 -11.11 10.14
CA CYS A 181 24.88 -9.91 10.95
C CYS A 181 24.84 -10.25 12.45
N ASN A 182 23.92 -11.12 12.86
CA ASN A 182 23.76 -11.53 14.25
C ASN A 182 24.99 -12.31 14.76
N ALA A 183 25.59 -13.16 13.92
CA ALA A 183 26.82 -13.88 14.27
C ALA A 183 28.02 -12.94 14.46
N TYR A 184 28.14 -11.90 13.64
CA TYR A 184 29.20 -10.90 13.78
C TYR A 184 29.00 -10.06 15.05
N LEU A 185 27.79 -9.56 15.31
CA LEU A 185 27.47 -8.78 16.51
C LEU A 185 27.61 -9.60 17.81
N ALA A 186 27.40 -10.92 17.76
CA ALA A 186 27.66 -11.78 18.92
C ALA A 186 29.15 -11.83 19.31
N GLN A 187 30.06 -11.60 18.36
CA GLN A 187 31.50 -11.55 18.57
C GLN A 187 32.00 -10.12 18.80
N HIS A 188 31.31 -9.13 18.27
CA HIS A 188 31.62 -7.71 18.31
C HIS A 188 30.40 -6.89 18.76
N PRO A 189 29.99 -6.96 20.05
CA PRO A 189 28.74 -6.37 20.52
C PRO A 189 28.64 -4.85 20.37
N ASP A 190 29.79 -4.16 20.38
CA ASP A 190 29.89 -2.70 20.28
C ASP A 190 30.19 -2.23 18.84
N ALA A 191 30.14 -3.14 17.86
CA ALA A 191 30.43 -2.75 16.46
C ALA A 191 29.38 -1.77 15.93
N SER A 192 29.86 -0.74 15.26
CA SER A 192 29.04 0.23 14.55
C SER A 192 28.34 -0.43 13.33
N PHE A 193 27.32 0.24 12.79
CA PHE A 193 26.68 -0.22 11.56
C PHE A 193 27.68 -0.35 10.41
N GLU A 194 28.57 0.62 10.25
CA GLU A 194 29.57 0.66 9.19
C GLU A 194 30.52 -0.53 9.27
N GLU A 195 31.03 -0.86 10.46
CA GLU A 195 31.88 -2.04 10.67
C GLU A 195 31.17 -3.35 10.32
N VAL A 196 29.92 -3.52 10.76
CA VAL A 196 29.12 -4.70 10.43
C VAL A 196 28.82 -4.74 8.92
N HIS A 197 28.50 -3.59 8.33
CA HIS A 197 28.18 -3.51 6.92
C HIS A 197 29.37 -3.93 6.05
N GLU A 198 30.55 -3.35 6.28
CA GLU A 198 31.78 -3.69 5.56
C GLU A 198 32.17 -5.15 5.73
N ALA A 199 32.01 -5.69 6.96
CA ALA A 199 32.40 -7.05 7.26
C ALA A 199 31.49 -8.13 6.65
N VAL A 200 30.16 -7.92 6.65
CA VAL A 200 29.22 -9.01 6.33
C VAL A 200 27.99 -8.61 5.52
N LEU A 201 27.57 -7.34 5.45
CA LEU A 201 26.31 -6.93 4.83
C LEU A 201 26.47 -6.34 3.43
N GLU A 202 27.62 -5.78 3.07
CA GLU A 202 27.87 -5.17 1.76
C GLU A 202 27.44 -6.03 0.56
N PRO A 203 27.66 -7.38 0.55
CA PRO A 203 27.23 -8.22 -0.56
C PRO A 203 25.71 -8.30 -0.76
N TYR A 204 24.91 -7.89 0.22
CA TYR A 204 23.44 -7.94 0.20
C TYR A 204 22.79 -6.59 -0.08
N GLU A 205 23.55 -5.48 0.06
CA GLU A 205 23.04 -4.13 -0.07
C GLU A 205 22.50 -3.87 -1.48
N ASP A 206 21.30 -3.29 -1.57
CA ASP A 206 20.62 -2.86 -2.79
C ASP A 206 20.49 -3.94 -3.90
N LYS A 207 20.55 -5.24 -3.54
CA LYS A 207 20.32 -6.35 -4.50
C LYS A 207 18.89 -6.36 -5.01
N VAL A 208 17.94 -6.04 -4.14
CA VAL A 208 16.52 -5.88 -4.46
C VAL A 208 16.14 -4.46 -4.07
N PHE A 209 15.56 -3.72 -5.00
CA PHE A 209 15.06 -2.40 -4.69
C PHE A 209 13.74 -2.52 -3.91
N TYR A 210 13.79 -2.13 -2.64
CA TYR A 210 12.61 -2.06 -1.79
C TYR A 210 12.59 -0.73 -1.02
N ARG A 211 12.26 0.32 -1.73
CA ARG A 211 12.01 1.66 -1.21
C ARG A 211 10.61 2.06 -1.61
N THR A 212 9.84 2.58 -0.69
CA THR A 212 8.44 2.93 -0.92
C THR A 212 8.04 4.16 -0.11
N ILE A 213 6.96 4.81 -0.51
CA ILE A 213 6.41 5.92 0.23
C ILE A 213 5.94 5.48 1.62
N SER A 214 6.19 6.28 2.64
CA SER A 214 5.66 6.06 3.98
C SER A 214 4.22 6.60 4.09
N PRO A 215 3.30 5.96 4.81
CA PRO A 215 1.97 6.51 5.11
C PRO A 215 2.03 7.91 5.74
N ARG A 216 3.12 8.22 6.45
CA ARG A 216 3.39 9.55 7.01
C ARG A 216 3.32 10.68 5.99
N ALA A 217 3.68 10.42 4.74
CA ALA A 217 3.60 11.45 3.69
C ALA A 217 2.16 11.90 3.47
N PHE A 218 1.21 10.97 3.39
CA PHE A 218 -0.21 11.28 3.28
C PHE A 218 -0.75 11.95 4.54
N GLU A 219 -0.30 11.53 5.72
CA GLU A 219 -0.67 12.16 6.98
C GLU A 219 -0.17 13.61 7.03
N CYS A 220 1.10 13.88 6.71
CA CYS A 220 1.65 15.23 6.66
C CYS A 220 0.90 16.11 5.65
N ALA A 221 0.62 15.59 4.45
CA ALA A 221 -0.15 16.33 3.45
C ALA A 221 -1.56 16.66 3.95
N ALA A 222 -2.28 15.72 4.58
CA ALA A 222 -3.61 15.95 5.13
C ALA A 222 -3.63 17.04 6.21
N PHE A 223 -2.61 17.07 7.06
CA PHE A 223 -2.46 18.10 8.11
C PHE A 223 -1.83 19.39 7.61
N LYS A 224 -1.47 19.47 6.32
CA LYS A 224 -0.72 20.62 5.76
C LYS A 224 0.55 20.91 6.56
N THR A 225 1.30 19.86 6.89
CA THR A 225 2.60 19.93 7.55
C THR A 225 3.68 19.81 6.49
N CYS A 226 4.63 20.75 6.47
CA CYS A 226 5.69 20.80 5.47
C CYS A 226 6.60 19.57 5.61
N MET A 227 6.77 18.81 4.56
CA MET A 227 7.66 17.65 4.55
C MET A 227 9.10 18.08 4.21
N ILE A 228 10.06 17.66 5.04
CA ILE A 228 11.50 17.77 4.78
C ILE A 228 12.02 16.34 4.71
N LEU A 229 12.27 15.86 3.50
CA LEU A 229 12.56 14.44 3.28
C LEU A 229 13.92 14.25 2.64
N PHE A 230 14.61 13.15 2.98
CA PHE A 230 15.72 12.71 2.16
C PHE A 230 15.28 12.51 0.72
N GLU A 231 16.16 12.85 -0.22
CA GLU A 231 15.94 12.57 -1.63
C GLU A 231 15.70 11.06 -1.84
N GLY A 232 14.64 10.72 -2.57
CA GLY A 232 14.20 9.36 -2.80
C GLY A 232 13.22 9.24 -3.96
N SER A 233 12.80 8.02 -4.27
CA SER A 233 11.85 7.74 -5.36
C SER A 233 10.39 7.85 -4.95
N TYR A 234 10.05 7.53 -3.69
CA TYR A 234 8.69 7.62 -3.12
C TYR A 234 7.60 7.06 -4.04
N ASN A 235 7.84 5.94 -4.71
CA ASN A 235 6.97 5.32 -5.74
C ASN A 235 6.63 6.26 -6.92
N GLY A 236 7.42 7.32 -7.16
CA GLY A 236 7.10 8.36 -8.15
C GLY A 236 5.95 9.29 -7.76
N ILE A 237 5.45 9.19 -6.53
CA ILE A 237 4.30 9.97 -6.04
C ILE A 237 4.75 11.36 -5.55
N LEU A 238 5.89 11.43 -4.86
CA LEU A 238 6.42 12.70 -4.36
C LEU A 238 7.47 13.27 -5.30
N GLU A 239 7.26 14.50 -5.70
CA GLU A 239 8.21 15.28 -6.50
C GLU A 239 8.98 16.27 -5.60
N PRO A 240 10.34 16.28 -5.64
CA PRO A 240 11.13 17.23 -4.87
C PRO A 240 10.82 18.67 -5.29
N HIS A 241 10.86 19.60 -4.34
CA HIS A 241 10.51 21.03 -4.48
C HIS A 241 9.03 21.32 -4.82
N LYS A 242 8.23 20.32 -5.16
CA LYS A 242 6.81 20.44 -5.39
C LYS A 242 5.97 19.98 -4.19
N HIS A 243 6.31 18.79 -3.64
CA HIS A 243 5.55 18.16 -2.55
C HIS A 243 6.32 18.16 -1.23
N TYR A 244 7.65 18.30 -1.30
CA TYR A 244 8.52 18.33 -0.12
C TYR A 244 9.78 19.14 -0.38
N ILE A 245 10.44 19.55 0.71
CA ILE A 245 11.77 20.16 0.66
C ILE A 245 12.81 19.03 0.67
N PRO A 246 13.57 18.83 -0.41
CA PRO A 246 14.53 17.73 -0.48
C PRO A 246 15.77 18.03 0.36
N LEU A 247 16.09 17.11 1.26
CA LEU A 247 17.32 17.08 2.04
C LEU A 247 18.26 16.02 1.46
N LYS A 248 19.46 16.38 1.11
CA LYS A 248 20.46 15.42 0.68
C LYS A 248 20.92 14.54 1.84
N LYS A 249 21.25 13.28 1.54
CA LYS A 249 21.65 12.30 2.56
C LYS A 249 22.97 12.65 3.26
N ASP A 250 23.81 13.48 2.65
CA ASP A 250 25.04 14.03 3.22
C ASP A 250 24.86 15.37 3.92
N PHE A 251 23.62 15.87 3.98
CA PHE A 251 23.25 17.18 4.54
C PHE A 251 23.90 18.39 3.88
N SER A 252 24.58 18.23 2.74
CA SER A 252 25.32 19.32 2.07
C SER A 252 24.44 20.50 1.64
N ASN A 253 23.13 20.36 1.66
CA ASN A 253 22.16 21.41 1.33
C ASN A 253 21.31 21.88 2.53
N LEU A 254 21.70 21.59 3.76
CA LEU A 254 20.91 21.90 4.96
C LEU A 254 20.54 23.39 5.05
N ASP A 255 21.48 24.30 4.80
CA ASP A 255 21.21 25.75 4.80
C ASP A 255 20.12 26.14 3.79
N GLN A 256 20.15 25.54 2.59
CA GLN A 256 19.11 25.78 1.59
C GLN A 256 17.76 25.21 1.99
N VAL A 257 17.74 24.06 2.67
CA VAL A 257 16.53 23.46 3.24
C VAL A 257 15.90 24.39 4.27
N LEU A 258 16.69 24.88 5.24
CA LEU A 258 16.22 25.80 6.27
C LEU A 258 15.75 27.13 5.66
N LYS A 259 16.49 27.68 4.69
CA LYS A 259 16.10 28.89 3.97
C LYS A 259 14.74 28.70 3.27
N THR A 260 14.51 27.56 2.61
CA THR A 260 13.24 27.25 1.95
C THR A 260 12.12 27.05 2.97
N PHE A 261 12.42 26.42 4.10
CA PHE A 261 11.45 26.21 5.18
C PHE A 261 10.99 27.53 5.83
N HIS A 262 11.89 28.49 6.01
CA HIS A 262 11.58 29.83 6.52
C HIS A 262 10.88 30.74 5.50
N ASP A 263 11.05 30.50 4.20
CA ASP A 263 10.38 31.24 3.13
C ASP A 263 8.89 30.85 3.09
N GLU A 264 8.04 31.71 3.64
CA GLU A 264 6.62 31.44 3.79
C GLU A 264 5.92 31.13 2.47
N GLU A 265 6.23 31.86 1.41
CA GLU A 265 5.59 31.69 0.11
C GLU A 265 5.94 30.32 -0.49
N LYS A 266 7.25 29.96 -0.53
CA LYS A 266 7.70 28.68 -1.06
C LYS A 266 7.20 27.50 -0.25
N ARG A 267 7.30 27.61 1.09
CA ARG A 267 6.81 26.55 1.98
C ARG A 267 5.32 26.33 1.79
N ASN A 268 4.52 27.41 1.76
CA ASN A 268 3.07 27.29 1.58
C ASN A 268 2.73 26.69 0.21
N GLN A 269 3.44 27.07 -0.85
CA GLN A 269 3.24 26.48 -2.17
C GLN A 269 3.52 24.98 -2.17
N ILE A 270 4.61 24.52 -1.54
CA ILE A 270 4.95 23.09 -1.40
C ILE A 270 3.87 22.34 -0.62
N VAL A 271 3.39 22.91 0.47
CA VAL A 271 2.36 22.32 1.34
C VAL A 271 1.03 22.20 0.61
N GLU A 272 0.60 23.25 -0.10
CA GLU A 272 -0.64 23.23 -0.87
C GLU A 272 -0.55 22.23 -2.04
N ASN A 273 0.54 22.21 -2.79
CA ASN A 273 0.73 21.22 -3.85
C ASN A 273 0.64 19.78 -3.30
N ALA A 274 1.28 19.50 -2.16
CA ALA A 274 1.19 18.20 -1.53
C ALA A 274 -0.25 17.87 -1.10
N TYR A 275 -1.00 18.83 -0.56
CA TYR A 275 -2.39 18.62 -0.18
C TYR A 275 -3.28 18.37 -1.42
N GLU A 276 -3.17 19.18 -2.47
CA GLU A 276 -3.99 19.04 -3.68
C GLU A 276 -3.73 17.70 -4.39
N ASP A 277 -2.47 17.36 -4.60
CA ASP A 277 -2.12 16.17 -5.37
C ASP A 277 -2.30 14.87 -4.57
N LEU A 278 -2.04 14.87 -3.25
CA LEU A 278 -2.07 13.64 -2.46
C LEU A 278 -3.41 13.41 -1.74
N ILE A 279 -4.15 14.47 -1.43
CA ILE A 279 -5.37 14.37 -0.61
C ILE A 279 -6.61 14.78 -1.40
N ALA A 280 -6.64 16.02 -1.95
CA ALA A 280 -7.82 16.56 -2.61
C ALA A 280 -8.14 15.85 -3.92
N SER A 281 -7.15 15.37 -4.64
CA SER A 281 -7.30 14.55 -5.86
C SER A 281 -8.13 13.28 -5.64
N GLY A 282 -8.04 12.68 -4.43
CA GLY A 282 -8.65 11.39 -4.12
C GLY A 282 -7.94 10.16 -4.71
N GLU A 283 -6.90 10.35 -5.52
CA GLU A 283 -6.17 9.27 -6.22
C GLU A 283 -5.55 8.25 -5.27
N TYR A 284 -5.16 8.67 -4.06
CA TYR A 284 -4.56 7.81 -3.05
C TYR A 284 -5.53 7.41 -1.94
N SER A 285 -6.84 7.55 -2.16
CA SER A 285 -7.87 7.16 -1.19
C SER A 285 -8.08 5.64 -1.18
N TYR A 286 -8.49 5.08 -0.03
CA TYR A 286 -8.96 3.69 0.02
C TYR A 286 -10.13 3.43 -0.93
N LYS A 287 -10.97 4.43 -1.17
CA LYS A 287 -12.06 4.31 -2.14
C LYS A 287 -11.53 4.06 -3.54
N LYS A 288 -10.57 4.85 -4.00
CA LYS A 288 -9.94 4.69 -5.31
C LYS A 288 -9.21 3.33 -5.41
N PHE A 289 -8.47 2.96 -4.37
CA PHE A 289 -7.81 1.65 -4.32
C PHE A 289 -8.81 0.49 -4.49
N ILE A 290 -9.97 0.54 -3.83
CA ILE A 290 -11.01 -0.51 -3.93
C ILE A 290 -11.62 -0.51 -5.34
N GLU A 291 -11.88 0.64 -5.94
CA GLU A 291 -12.41 0.75 -7.30
C GLU A 291 -11.44 0.15 -8.33
N ASP A 292 -10.14 0.42 -8.19
CA ASP A 292 -9.09 -0.14 -9.06
C ASP A 292 -8.92 -1.65 -8.83
N PHE A 293 -8.97 -2.08 -7.59
CA PHE A 293 -8.94 -3.49 -7.21
C PHE A 293 -10.11 -4.26 -7.83
N ASP A 294 -11.34 -3.76 -7.69
CA ASP A 294 -12.52 -4.38 -8.26
C ASP A 294 -12.44 -4.42 -9.80
N THR A 295 -11.95 -3.35 -10.42
CA THR A 295 -11.74 -3.29 -11.86
C THR A 295 -10.71 -4.33 -12.31
N THR A 296 -9.60 -4.46 -11.60
CA THR A 296 -8.53 -5.43 -11.88
C THR A 296 -9.05 -6.86 -11.78
N LEU A 297 -9.80 -7.19 -10.72
CA LEU A 297 -10.39 -8.52 -10.57
C LEU A 297 -11.42 -8.84 -11.65
N ASN A 298 -12.24 -7.88 -12.02
CA ASN A 298 -13.21 -8.05 -13.10
C ASN A 298 -12.54 -8.27 -14.45
N LEU A 299 -11.45 -7.56 -14.75
CA LEU A 299 -10.69 -7.71 -15.99
C LEU A 299 -9.97 -9.06 -16.05
N THR A 300 -9.36 -9.50 -14.95
CA THR A 300 -8.60 -10.75 -14.89
C THR A 300 -9.49 -11.99 -14.76
N SER A 301 -10.64 -11.88 -14.11
CA SER A 301 -11.63 -12.96 -14.00
C SER A 301 -12.48 -13.12 -15.25
N SER A 302 -12.52 -12.14 -16.15
CA SER A 302 -13.36 -12.12 -17.36
C SER A 302 -12.65 -12.55 -18.63
N ASP A 303 -11.55 -13.25 -18.57
CA ASP A 303 -10.75 -13.67 -19.75
C ASP A 303 -11.44 -14.71 -20.65
N SER A 304 -12.63 -15.16 -20.30
CA SER A 304 -13.49 -15.87 -21.21
C SER A 304 -14.42 -14.88 -21.92
N TRP A 305 -14.27 -14.75 -23.27
CA TRP A 305 -15.29 -14.07 -24.08
C TRP A 305 -16.70 -14.59 -23.81
N LYS A 306 -16.82 -15.82 -23.28
CA LYS A 306 -18.06 -16.46 -22.84
C LYS A 306 -18.65 -15.79 -21.61
N ASP A 307 -17.84 -15.29 -20.69
CA ASP A 307 -18.35 -14.63 -19.47
C ASP A 307 -18.73 -13.18 -19.77
N ARG A 308 -17.99 -12.49 -20.64
CA ARG A 308 -18.41 -11.18 -21.20
C ARG A 308 -19.72 -11.28 -21.98
N LEU A 309 -19.88 -12.34 -22.77
CA LEU A 309 -21.14 -12.59 -23.49
C LEU A 309 -22.29 -12.91 -22.52
N LYS A 310 -22.04 -13.66 -21.44
CA LYS A 310 -23.03 -13.92 -20.40
C LYS A 310 -23.46 -12.64 -19.69
N LEU A 311 -22.51 -11.79 -19.29
CA LEU A 311 -22.81 -10.50 -18.65
C LEU A 311 -23.63 -9.62 -19.57
N TYR A 312 -23.22 -9.46 -20.82
CA TYR A 312 -23.95 -8.71 -21.84
C TYR A 312 -25.37 -9.26 -22.05
N LEU A 313 -25.54 -10.59 -22.12
CA LEU A 313 -26.85 -11.22 -22.28
C LEU A 313 -27.73 -11.00 -21.03
N VAL A 314 -27.14 -11.06 -19.83
CA VAL A 314 -27.85 -10.77 -18.56
C VAL A 314 -28.28 -9.32 -18.52
N GLU A 315 -27.48 -8.36 -18.93
CA GLU A 315 -27.82 -6.94 -18.98
C GLU A 315 -28.94 -6.66 -20.01
N GLN A 316 -28.86 -7.27 -21.20
CA GLN A 316 -29.93 -7.16 -22.21
C GLN A 316 -31.23 -7.78 -21.71
N MET A 317 -31.16 -8.91 -21.01
CA MET A 317 -32.34 -9.54 -20.40
C MET A 317 -32.91 -8.69 -19.26
N LEU A 318 -32.07 -8.11 -18.40
CA LEU A 318 -32.51 -7.17 -17.34
C LEU A 318 -33.25 -5.97 -17.94
N GLY A 319 -32.72 -5.40 -19.01
CA GLY A 319 -33.36 -4.32 -19.75
C GLY A 319 -34.74 -4.72 -20.31
N LEU A 320 -34.86 -5.94 -20.84
CA LEU A 320 -36.09 -6.48 -21.40
C LEU A 320 -37.14 -6.77 -20.30
N PHE A 321 -36.74 -7.40 -19.19
CA PHE A 321 -37.61 -7.68 -18.05
C PHE A 321 -38.07 -6.39 -17.33
N LYS A 322 -37.22 -5.36 -17.29
CA LYS A 322 -37.56 -4.04 -16.76
C LYS A 322 -38.63 -3.36 -17.62
N LYS A 323 -38.54 -3.48 -18.96
CA LYS A 323 -39.54 -2.98 -19.89
C LYS A 323 -40.88 -3.73 -19.82
N LEU A 324 -40.85 -5.03 -19.47
CA LEU A 324 -42.03 -5.88 -19.40
C LEU A 324 -42.66 -5.95 -17.99
N GLY A 325 -42.15 -5.21 -17.00
CA GLY A 325 -42.69 -5.18 -15.63
C GLY A 325 -42.54 -6.48 -14.83
N GLN A 326 -41.68 -7.42 -15.29
CA GLN A 326 -41.56 -8.78 -14.71
C GLN A 326 -40.34 -8.95 -13.79
N ILE A 327 -39.94 -7.91 -13.09
CA ILE A 327 -38.75 -7.90 -12.20
C ILE A 327 -38.82 -8.98 -11.12
N LYS A 328 -40.04 -9.28 -10.59
CA LYS A 328 -40.23 -10.33 -9.57
C LYS A 328 -39.87 -11.73 -10.06
N TYR A 329 -40.10 -12.03 -11.32
CA TYR A 329 -39.80 -13.34 -11.91
C TYR A 329 -38.31 -13.54 -12.11
N PHE A 330 -37.62 -12.47 -12.51
CA PHE A 330 -36.16 -12.46 -12.70
C PHE A 330 -35.39 -12.61 -11.39
N LEU A 331 -35.80 -11.90 -10.32
CA LEU A 331 -35.20 -12.04 -8.99
C LEU A 331 -35.35 -13.47 -8.42
N LYS A 332 -36.48 -14.13 -8.68
CA LYS A 332 -36.69 -15.52 -8.28
C LYS A 332 -35.78 -16.48 -9.07
N LEU A 333 -35.48 -16.16 -10.32
CA LEU A 333 -34.57 -16.94 -11.16
C LEU A 333 -33.11 -16.80 -10.70
N ILE A 334 -32.68 -15.59 -10.37
CA ILE A 334 -31.33 -15.30 -9.82
C ILE A 334 -31.15 -15.97 -8.46
N LEU A 335 -32.11 -15.88 -7.56
CA LEU A 335 -32.05 -16.54 -6.24
C LEU A 335 -31.93 -18.07 -6.35
N ASN A 336 -32.48 -18.66 -7.40
CA ASN A 336 -32.35 -20.11 -7.65
C ASN A 336 -30.98 -20.47 -8.29
N LEU A 337 -30.29 -19.54 -8.95
CA LEU A 337 -28.96 -19.76 -9.54
C LEU A 337 -27.82 -19.71 -8.52
N VAL A 338 -28.06 -19.19 -7.31
CA VAL A 338 -27.09 -19.05 -6.23
C VAL A 338 -27.00 -20.28 -5.31
N ARG A 339 -27.75 -21.38 -5.60
CA ARG A 339 -27.74 -22.62 -4.82
C ARG A 339 -26.63 -23.64 -5.20
N PRO A 340 -26.29 -24.66 -4.37
CA PRO A 340 -25.06 -25.48 -4.45
C PRO A 340 -24.83 -26.32 -5.73
N PRO A 341 -23.59 -26.87 -5.94
CA PRO A 341 -23.03 -27.19 -7.26
C PRO A 341 -23.74 -28.29 -8.09
N LEU A 342 -24.35 -29.28 -7.47
CA LEU A 342 -25.03 -30.39 -8.20
C LEU A 342 -26.36 -29.96 -8.85
N GLU A 343 -27.07 -29.04 -8.20
CA GLU A 343 -28.29 -28.46 -8.75
C GLU A 343 -28.04 -27.43 -9.85
N ARG A 344 -26.79 -26.89 -9.92
CA ARG A 344 -26.42 -25.84 -10.88
C ARG A 344 -26.40 -26.34 -12.33
N LEU A 345 -25.98 -27.58 -12.58
CA LEU A 345 -25.87 -28.10 -13.96
C LEU A 345 -27.26 -28.33 -14.55
N GLU A 346 -28.16 -28.92 -13.77
CA GLU A 346 -29.53 -29.16 -14.19
C GLU A 346 -30.33 -27.86 -14.35
N MET A 347 -30.09 -26.87 -13.48
CA MET A 347 -30.68 -25.54 -13.61
C MET A 347 -30.09 -24.71 -14.77
N ARG A 348 -28.80 -24.85 -15.12
CA ARG A 348 -28.23 -24.23 -16.31
C ARG A 348 -28.91 -24.72 -17.56
N VAL A 349 -29.13 -26.03 -17.68
CA VAL A 349 -29.85 -26.63 -18.81
C VAL A 349 -31.31 -26.14 -18.84
N ARG A 350 -32.01 -26.13 -17.72
CA ARG A 350 -33.38 -25.60 -17.63
C ARG A 350 -33.46 -24.09 -17.92
N PHE A 351 -32.46 -23.32 -17.51
CA PHE A 351 -32.37 -21.89 -17.81
C PHE A 351 -32.16 -21.62 -19.31
N TYR A 352 -31.23 -22.32 -19.96
CA TYR A 352 -31.02 -22.18 -21.40
C TYR A 352 -32.26 -22.63 -22.18
N PHE A 353 -32.91 -23.67 -21.72
CA PHE A 353 -34.15 -24.15 -22.34
C PHE A 353 -35.31 -23.17 -22.16
N ALA A 354 -35.46 -22.61 -20.95
CA ALA A 354 -36.49 -21.59 -20.66
C ALA A 354 -36.26 -20.30 -21.43
N VAL A 355 -35.00 -19.84 -21.54
CA VAL A 355 -34.61 -18.67 -22.33
C VAL A 355 -34.83 -18.91 -23.82
N SER A 356 -34.47 -20.07 -24.35
CA SER A 356 -34.69 -20.42 -25.75
C SER A 356 -36.18 -20.51 -26.07
N LEU A 357 -36.99 -21.14 -25.20
CA LEU A 357 -38.47 -21.20 -25.36
C LEU A 357 -39.12 -19.81 -25.26
N PHE A 358 -38.61 -18.94 -24.38
CA PHE A 358 -39.10 -17.56 -24.25
C PHE A 358 -38.80 -16.75 -25.51
N ILE A 359 -37.57 -16.88 -26.03
CA ILE A 359 -37.16 -16.21 -27.28
C ILE A 359 -38.00 -16.73 -28.45
N LEU A 360 -38.17 -18.04 -28.58
CA LEU A 360 -38.99 -18.65 -29.62
C LEU A 360 -40.47 -18.24 -29.56
N LYS A 361 -41.07 -18.19 -28.35
CA LYS A 361 -42.46 -17.74 -28.16
C LYS A 361 -42.66 -16.25 -28.46
N ASN A 362 -41.65 -15.41 -28.30
CA ASN A 362 -41.76 -13.95 -28.49
C ASN A 362 -41.15 -13.47 -29.81
N ILE A 363 -40.46 -14.30 -30.59
CA ILE A 363 -39.94 -13.94 -31.93
C ILE A 363 -41.11 -13.53 -32.85
N SER A 364 -42.26 -14.20 -32.76
CA SER A 364 -43.42 -13.85 -33.59
C SER A 364 -44.04 -12.50 -33.18
N PHE A 365 -43.89 -12.09 -31.94
CA PHE A 365 -44.36 -10.80 -31.43
C PHE A 365 -43.40 -9.66 -31.83
N ILE A 366 -42.08 -9.95 -31.79
CA ILE A 366 -41.04 -9.01 -32.17
C ILE A 366 -41.01 -8.77 -33.67
N LEU A 367 -41.30 -9.81 -34.49
CA LEU A 367 -41.36 -9.68 -35.95
C LEU A 367 -42.67 -9.05 -36.47
N LYS A 368 -43.73 -9.07 -35.67
CA LYS A 368 -45.01 -8.42 -36.05
C LYS A 368 -45.09 -6.92 -35.71
N ASN A 369 -44.16 -6.38 -34.92
CA ASN A 369 -44.09 -4.99 -34.51
C ASN A 369 -42.87 -4.25 -35.10
N LYS A 370 -42.30 -4.74 -36.18
CA LYS A 370 -41.46 -4.03 -37.13
C LYS A 370 -42.28 -3.86 -38.41
#